data_395af3ce044c4b100119445d4b58873f
#
_entry.id   395af3ce044c4b100119445d4b58873f
#
_cell.length_a   1.000
_cell.length_b   1.000
_cell.length_c   1.000
_cell.angle_alpha   90.00
_cell.angle_beta   90.00
_cell.angle_gamma   90.00
#
_symmetry.space_group_name_H-M   'P 1'
#
loop_
_entity.id
_entity.type
_entity.pdbx_description
1 polymer ?
#
loop_
_entity_poly.entity_id
_entity_poly.type
_entity_poly.pdbx_seq_one_letter_code
_entity_poly.pdbx_strand_id
1 'polypeptide(L)'
;MTTTPQSAAHLLGEDDKTKIVITALLCMFLAALDQTIVTPALPVMGASLGGGEWVSWIVSAYFLTATAVTPLYGKLADLKGRRPVLYAGVGIFVAGSVISAAAPSMAVLIAGRALQGLGGGGLMALVQTIIGDVAPPRERGKYMMYISAVWATSSVAGPVLGGLLAEYVHWSAIFWLNLPLGALAVGLSLKPLSRLPDIRRDHRLDIAGALVIMAATLLFLLPLTLGGHSYPWTSPLVLGMLALSLAAFAFFAWYQFQPAEPLLPPRIFGDRVIALTSAVSFLAAAGMFGLSVYFPVYLQLIDGFGASAAGIALLGPMIGSVIGSNISARILRKAPHYKRLPVVGSLLSALALAAVGVVAGDAPFWVIEALAVVTSFGQGALFPVATVMVQNAADPRDLGTATGAYTFVRSLGAVVAIAVLGAILGSAGIGDHISGGGLAPAAREGAVAAFRALFFAAALAQFVSLLLLAAIEERPLRGRTPPPVAD
;
A
#
# COMPACT_ATOMS: atom_id res chain seq x y z
N MET A 1 10.70 20.61 -32.00
CA MET A 1 10.57 21.24 -30.68
C MET A 1 9.93 20.24 -29.74
N THR A 2 10.72 19.51 -28.98
CA THR A 2 10.23 18.54 -27.99
C THR A 2 9.80 19.29 -26.73
N THR A 3 8.50 19.51 -26.58
CA THR A 3 7.93 20.10 -25.37
C THR A 3 8.22 19.18 -24.18
N THR A 4 8.90 19.70 -23.17
CA THR A 4 9.13 18.99 -21.91
C THR A 4 7.78 18.75 -21.22
N PRO A 5 7.57 17.60 -20.52
CA PRO A 5 6.31 17.27 -19.83
C PRO A 5 5.81 18.37 -18.88
N GLN A 6 6.71 19.14 -18.27
CA GLN A 6 6.36 20.27 -17.41
C GLN A 6 5.69 21.43 -18.15
N SER A 7 5.92 21.59 -19.47
CA SER A 7 5.26 22.66 -20.26
C SER A 7 3.78 22.32 -20.54
N ALA A 8 3.40 21.05 -20.61
CA ALA A 8 2.02 20.65 -20.86
C ALA A 8 1.12 20.80 -19.62
N ALA A 9 1.66 20.58 -18.40
CA ALA A 9 0.92 20.81 -17.16
C ALA A 9 0.51 22.28 -16.94
N HIS A 10 1.30 23.23 -17.45
CA HIS A 10 0.97 24.66 -17.41
C HIS A 10 -0.16 25.06 -18.38
N LEU A 11 -0.47 24.21 -19.36
CA LEU A 11 -1.56 24.47 -20.34
C LEU A 11 -2.93 23.99 -19.81
N LEU A 12 -2.97 23.17 -18.74
CA LEU A 12 -4.22 22.69 -18.16
C LEU A 12 -4.75 23.70 -17.13
N GLY A 13 -6.00 24.11 -17.29
CA GLY A 13 -6.71 24.88 -16.26
C GLY A 13 -6.90 24.06 -14.97
N GLU A 14 -7.10 24.75 -13.84
CA GLU A 14 -7.30 24.10 -12.53
C GLU A 14 -8.49 23.12 -12.54
N ASP A 15 -9.58 23.46 -13.24
CA ASP A 15 -10.74 22.59 -13.39
C ASP A 15 -10.40 21.29 -14.14
N ASP A 16 -9.57 21.37 -15.16
CA ASP A 16 -9.17 20.20 -15.95
C ASP A 16 -8.24 19.27 -15.14
N LYS A 17 -7.27 19.85 -14.43
CA LYS A 17 -6.42 19.10 -13.48
C LYS A 17 -7.27 18.35 -12.46
N THR A 18 -8.22 19.05 -11.85
CA THR A 18 -9.11 18.47 -10.83
C THR A 18 -9.96 17.34 -11.41
N LYS A 19 -10.54 17.51 -12.60
CA LYS A 19 -11.34 16.48 -13.30
C LYS A 19 -10.49 15.26 -13.63
N ILE A 20 -9.27 15.45 -14.14
CA ILE A 20 -8.33 14.37 -14.45
C ILE A 20 -8.02 13.57 -13.18
N VAL A 21 -7.69 14.25 -12.10
CA VAL A 21 -7.32 13.57 -10.84
C VAL A 21 -8.51 12.86 -10.22
N ILE A 22 -9.69 13.49 -10.15
CA ILE A 22 -10.89 12.84 -9.57
C ILE A 22 -11.26 11.58 -10.36
N THR A 23 -11.20 11.63 -11.69
CA THR A 23 -11.53 10.45 -12.51
C THR A 23 -10.47 9.34 -12.39
N ALA A 24 -9.19 9.68 -12.23
CA ALA A 24 -8.15 8.70 -11.92
C ALA A 24 -8.36 8.10 -10.52
N LEU A 25 -8.76 8.92 -9.54
CA LEU A 25 -9.09 8.45 -8.19
C LEU A 25 -10.28 7.50 -8.14
N LEU A 26 -11.26 7.62 -9.04
CA LEU A 26 -12.35 6.65 -9.16
C LEU A 26 -11.83 5.26 -9.56
N CYS A 27 -10.85 5.20 -10.46
CA CYS A 27 -10.20 3.92 -10.82
C CYS A 27 -9.43 3.33 -9.63
N MET A 28 -8.78 4.19 -8.82
CA MET A 28 -8.10 3.75 -7.60
C MET A 28 -9.10 3.31 -6.52
N PHE A 29 -10.23 4.02 -6.37
CA PHE A 29 -11.27 3.69 -5.42
C PHE A 29 -11.83 2.28 -5.63
N LEU A 30 -12.01 1.88 -6.89
CA LEU A 30 -12.43 0.53 -7.26
C LEU A 30 -11.50 -0.54 -6.63
N ALA A 31 -10.17 -0.39 -6.79
CA ALA A 31 -9.21 -1.33 -6.21
C ALA A 31 -9.12 -1.23 -4.68
N ALA A 32 -9.22 -0.02 -4.11
CA ALA A 32 -9.17 0.20 -2.67
C ALA A 32 -10.41 -0.36 -1.96
N LEU A 33 -11.60 -0.18 -2.55
CA LEU A 33 -12.84 -0.73 -2.03
C LEU A 33 -12.81 -2.26 -2.05
N ASP A 34 -12.36 -2.86 -3.15
CA ASP A 34 -12.28 -4.32 -3.29
C ASP A 34 -11.37 -4.95 -2.22
N GLN A 35 -10.26 -4.30 -1.85
CA GLN A 35 -9.37 -4.80 -0.80
C GLN A 35 -10.05 -4.88 0.58
N THR A 36 -11.01 -4.03 0.86
CA THR A 36 -11.65 -3.93 2.17
C THR A 36 -13.01 -4.64 2.24
N ILE A 37 -13.74 -4.71 1.13
CA ILE A 37 -15.10 -5.26 1.04
C ILE A 37 -15.12 -6.79 1.17
N VAL A 38 -14.04 -7.47 0.78
CA VAL A 38 -13.95 -8.94 0.75
C VAL A 38 -13.82 -9.54 2.15
N THR A 39 -13.11 -8.87 3.06
CA THR A 39 -12.74 -9.41 4.37
C THR A 39 -13.92 -9.89 5.22
N PRO A 40 -15.04 -9.15 5.37
CA PRO A 40 -16.19 -9.61 6.16
C PRO A 40 -16.91 -10.82 5.54
N ALA A 41 -16.81 -11.01 4.24
CA ALA A 41 -17.46 -12.08 3.52
C ALA A 41 -16.67 -13.41 3.47
N LEU A 42 -15.41 -13.41 3.92
CA LEU A 42 -14.53 -14.58 3.89
C LEU A 42 -15.15 -15.83 4.53
N PRO A 43 -15.76 -15.76 5.73
CA PRO A 43 -16.37 -16.95 6.34
C PRO A 43 -17.52 -17.52 5.48
N VAL A 44 -18.36 -16.64 4.91
CA VAL A 44 -19.49 -17.03 4.05
C VAL A 44 -19.00 -17.69 2.76
N MET A 45 -17.94 -17.11 2.13
CA MET A 45 -17.28 -17.70 0.95
C MET A 45 -16.71 -19.09 1.26
N GLY A 46 -16.02 -19.24 2.39
CA GLY A 46 -15.48 -20.51 2.84
C GLY A 46 -16.54 -21.57 3.07
N ALA A 47 -17.66 -21.21 3.70
CA ALA A 47 -18.77 -22.09 3.94
C ALA A 47 -19.49 -22.52 2.65
N SER A 48 -19.65 -21.60 1.68
CA SER A 48 -20.39 -21.87 0.43
C SER A 48 -19.59 -22.64 -0.61
N LEU A 49 -18.27 -22.42 -0.73
CA LEU A 49 -17.41 -23.04 -1.74
C LEU A 49 -16.64 -24.25 -1.20
N GLY A 50 -16.69 -24.49 0.11
CA GLY A 50 -15.84 -25.48 0.77
C GLY A 50 -14.39 -25.02 0.86
N GLY A 51 -13.53 -25.83 1.49
CA GLY A 51 -12.09 -25.54 1.57
C GLY A 51 -11.76 -24.38 2.50
N GLY A 52 -12.30 -24.40 3.72
CA GLY A 52 -12.04 -23.35 4.74
C GLY A 52 -10.56 -23.07 4.99
N GLU A 53 -9.69 -24.05 4.79
CA GLU A 53 -8.23 -23.92 4.84
C GLU A 53 -7.65 -22.98 3.76
N TRP A 54 -8.37 -22.76 2.65
CA TRP A 54 -7.94 -21.93 1.54
C TRP A 54 -8.50 -20.50 1.59
N VAL A 55 -9.34 -20.16 2.57
CA VAL A 55 -10.01 -18.87 2.65
C VAL A 55 -9.03 -17.69 2.72
N SER A 56 -7.90 -17.84 3.42
CA SER A 56 -6.85 -16.83 3.48
C SER A 56 -6.25 -16.51 2.10
N TRP A 57 -6.27 -17.48 1.18
CA TRP A 57 -5.76 -17.30 -0.18
C TRP A 57 -6.59 -16.37 -1.05
N ILE A 58 -7.87 -16.17 -0.72
CA ILE A 58 -8.73 -15.18 -1.40
C ILE A 58 -8.12 -13.78 -1.31
N VAL A 59 -7.54 -13.44 -0.15
CA VAL A 59 -6.88 -12.15 0.09
C VAL A 59 -5.43 -12.19 -0.37
N SER A 60 -4.70 -13.27 0.00
CA SER A 60 -3.27 -13.38 -0.29
C SER A 60 -2.97 -13.40 -1.79
N ALA A 61 -3.75 -14.11 -2.61
CA ALA A 61 -3.54 -14.18 -4.06
C ALA A 61 -3.63 -12.80 -4.72
N TYR A 62 -4.58 -11.97 -4.28
CA TYR A 62 -4.69 -10.59 -4.73
C TYR A 62 -3.44 -9.78 -4.38
N PHE A 63 -3.04 -9.77 -3.10
CA PHE A 63 -1.89 -8.97 -2.66
C PHE A 63 -0.57 -9.43 -3.26
N LEU A 64 -0.38 -10.74 -3.42
CA LEU A 64 0.80 -11.33 -4.06
C LEU A 64 0.97 -10.81 -5.49
N THR A 65 -0.06 -10.96 -6.31
CA THR A 65 -0.02 -10.54 -7.71
C THR A 65 -0.01 -9.03 -7.86
N ALA A 66 -0.76 -8.31 -7.03
CA ALA A 66 -0.77 -6.84 -7.01
C ALA A 66 0.62 -6.26 -6.70
N THR A 67 1.30 -6.81 -5.69
CA THR A 67 2.65 -6.35 -5.33
C THR A 67 3.66 -6.67 -6.42
N ALA A 68 3.61 -7.90 -6.95
CA ALA A 68 4.56 -8.36 -7.97
C ALA A 68 4.48 -7.53 -9.28
N VAL A 69 3.28 -7.10 -9.68
CA VAL A 69 3.07 -6.38 -10.94
C VAL A 69 3.31 -4.86 -10.85
N THR A 70 3.32 -4.30 -9.64
CA THR A 70 3.42 -2.85 -9.42
C THR A 70 4.57 -2.17 -10.18
N PRO A 71 5.82 -2.70 -10.21
CA PRO A 71 6.92 -2.06 -10.93
C PRO A 71 6.68 -2.01 -12.44
N LEU A 72 6.00 -3.04 -12.98
CA LEU A 72 5.67 -3.12 -14.41
C LEU A 72 4.72 -1.99 -14.84
N TYR A 73 3.73 -1.66 -14.02
CA TYR A 73 2.80 -0.56 -14.32
C TYR A 73 3.50 0.79 -14.41
N GLY A 74 4.47 1.05 -13.52
CA GLY A 74 5.27 2.27 -13.58
C GLY A 74 5.98 2.42 -14.93
N LYS A 75 6.69 1.38 -15.36
CA LYS A 75 7.40 1.36 -16.64
C LYS A 75 6.47 1.40 -17.85
N LEU A 76 5.40 0.59 -17.82
CA LEU A 76 4.39 0.60 -18.88
C LEU A 76 3.76 1.98 -19.07
N ALA A 77 3.48 2.68 -17.96
CA ALA A 77 2.93 4.01 -18.00
C ALA A 77 3.87 5.03 -18.64
N ASP A 78 5.19 4.88 -18.44
CA ASP A 78 6.19 5.73 -19.10
C ASP A 78 6.34 5.42 -20.60
N LEU A 79 6.16 4.15 -21.01
CA LEU A 79 6.31 3.70 -22.39
C LEU A 79 5.06 3.90 -23.25
N LYS A 80 3.90 3.47 -22.74
CA LYS A 80 2.64 3.41 -23.48
C LYS A 80 1.71 4.59 -23.19
N GLY A 81 2.08 5.43 -22.21
CA GLY A 81 1.25 6.51 -21.71
C GLY A 81 0.35 6.07 -20.55
N ARG A 82 -0.10 7.02 -19.75
CA ARG A 82 -0.86 6.78 -18.51
C ARG A 82 -2.24 6.21 -18.77
N ARG A 83 -2.93 6.78 -19.76
CA ARG A 83 -4.32 6.47 -20.08
C ARG A 83 -4.54 5.01 -20.52
N PRO A 84 -3.85 4.47 -21.55
CA PRO A 84 -4.07 3.09 -21.98
C PRO A 84 -3.70 2.06 -20.90
N VAL A 85 -2.66 2.34 -20.11
CA VAL A 85 -2.22 1.46 -19.04
C VAL A 85 -3.22 1.44 -17.88
N LEU A 86 -3.82 2.60 -17.54
CA LEU A 86 -4.88 2.68 -16.53
C LEU A 86 -6.10 1.87 -16.96
N TYR A 87 -6.56 2.02 -18.23
CA TYR A 87 -7.71 1.28 -18.72
C TYR A 87 -7.45 -0.22 -18.84
N ALA A 88 -6.24 -0.62 -19.25
CA ALA A 88 -5.84 -2.02 -19.24
C ALA A 88 -5.88 -2.61 -17.82
N GLY A 89 -5.37 -1.88 -16.83
CA GLY A 89 -5.43 -2.28 -15.42
C GLY A 89 -6.86 -2.45 -14.92
N VAL A 90 -7.74 -1.48 -15.17
CA VAL A 90 -9.16 -1.58 -14.81
C VAL A 90 -9.84 -2.73 -15.56
N GLY A 91 -9.54 -2.93 -16.85
CA GLY A 91 -10.09 -4.03 -17.64
C GLY A 91 -9.72 -5.41 -17.10
N ILE A 92 -8.44 -5.63 -16.77
CA ILE A 92 -7.94 -6.86 -16.14
C ILE A 92 -8.60 -7.08 -14.77
N PHE A 93 -8.71 -6.02 -13.98
CA PHE A 93 -9.37 -6.05 -12.67
C PHE A 93 -10.84 -6.47 -12.77
N VAL A 94 -11.59 -5.87 -13.69
CA VAL A 94 -13.01 -6.19 -13.93
C VAL A 94 -13.15 -7.62 -14.46
N ALA A 95 -12.27 -8.08 -15.36
CA ALA A 95 -12.27 -9.47 -15.83
C ALA A 95 -12.06 -10.46 -14.68
N GLY A 96 -11.10 -10.19 -13.77
CA GLY A 96 -10.91 -10.96 -12.55
C GLY A 96 -12.13 -10.93 -11.63
N SER A 97 -12.83 -9.78 -11.55
CA SER A 97 -14.08 -9.64 -10.78
C SER A 97 -15.19 -10.53 -11.33
N VAL A 98 -15.36 -10.61 -12.67
CA VAL A 98 -16.33 -11.51 -13.31
C VAL A 98 -16.02 -12.97 -12.97
N ILE A 99 -14.75 -13.38 -13.07
CA ILE A 99 -14.33 -14.76 -12.73
C ILE A 99 -14.61 -15.04 -11.25
N SER A 100 -14.27 -14.11 -10.36
CA SER A 100 -14.53 -14.24 -8.92
C SER A 100 -16.02 -14.31 -8.59
N ALA A 101 -16.84 -13.47 -9.24
CA ALA A 101 -18.28 -13.45 -9.04
C ALA A 101 -18.98 -14.74 -9.52
N ALA A 102 -18.49 -15.33 -10.59
CA ALA A 102 -19.02 -16.57 -11.19
C ALA A 102 -18.31 -17.84 -10.70
N ALA A 103 -17.46 -17.75 -9.68
CA ALA A 103 -16.62 -18.86 -9.24
C ALA A 103 -17.43 -20.04 -8.69
N PRO A 104 -17.34 -21.25 -9.29
CA PRO A 104 -18.03 -22.45 -8.82
C PRO A 104 -17.23 -23.20 -7.74
N SER A 105 -15.98 -22.79 -7.48
CA SER A 105 -15.08 -23.42 -6.51
C SER A 105 -14.09 -22.43 -5.94
N MET A 106 -13.51 -22.76 -4.79
CA MET A 106 -12.49 -21.96 -4.12
C MET A 106 -11.27 -21.69 -5.04
N ALA A 107 -10.83 -22.68 -5.80
CA ALA A 107 -9.69 -22.54 -6.73
C ALA A 107 -9.96 -21.49 -7.82
N VAL A 108 -11.17 -21.46 -8.40
CA VAL A 108 -11.55 -20.47 -9.41
C VAL A 108 -11.66 -19.08 -8.78
N LEU A 109 -12.19 -18.97 -7.56
CA LEU A 109 -12.24 -17.72 -6.83
C LEU A 109 -10.83 -17.16 -6.58
N ILE A 110 -9.90 -18.00 -6.10
CA ILE A 110 -8.49 -17.61 -5.89
C ILE A 110 -7.83 -17.17 -7.20
N ALA A 111 -8.05 -17.90 -8.31
CA ALA A 111 -7.54 -17.51 -9.62
C ALA A 111 -8.11 -16.16 -10.09
N GLY A 112 -9.40 -15.91 -9.90
CA GLY A 112 -10.03 -14.62 -10.15
C GLY A 112 -9.43 -13.50 -9.32
N ARG A 113 -9.16 -13.74 -8.03
CA ARG A 113 -8.47 -12.81 -7.13
C ARG A 113 -7.05 -12.50 -7.57
N ALA A 114 -6.30 -13.52 -8.03
CA ALA A 114 -4.97 -13.29 -8.60
C ALA A 114 -5.04 -12.40 -9.85
N LEU A 115 -6.00 -12.61 -10.73
CA LEU A 115 -6.21 -11.76 -11.91
C LEU A 115 -6.63 -10.33 -11.52
N GLN A 116 -7.52 -10.17 -10.52
CA GLN A 116 -7.86 -8.85 -9.98
C GLN A 116 -6.61 -8.13 -9.43
N GLY A 117 -5.73 -8.85 -8.73
CA GLY A 117 -4.46 -8.30 -8.23
C GLY A 117 -3.56 -7.83 -9.37
N LEU A 118 -3.44 -8.58 -10.47
CA LEU A 118 -2.71 -8.14 -11.66
C LEU A 118 -3.26 -6.84 -12.24
N GLY A 119 -4.59 -6.64 -12.23
CA GLY A 119 -5.21 -5.40 -12.69
C GLY A 119 -5.06 -4.25 -11.68
N GLY A 120 -5.36 -4.52 -10.41
CA GLY A 120 -5.44 -3.50 -9.35
C GLY A 120 -4.09 -3.01 -8.82
N GLY A 121 -3.04 -3.86 -8.89
CA GLY A 121 -1.76 -3.60 -8.23
C GLY A 121 -1.01 -2.36 -8.72
N GLY A 122 -1.21 -1.96 -9.97
CA GLY A 122 -0.59 -0.74 -10.51
C GLY A 122 -1.43 0.52 -10.39
N LEU A 123 -2.73 0.42 -10.09
CA LEU A 123 -3.64 1.56 -10.14
C LEU A 123 -3.23 2.68 -9.18
N MET A 124 -2.77 2.34 -7.98
CA MET A 124 -2.29 3.34 -7.02
C MET A 124 -1.06 4.11 -7.54
N ALA A 125 -0.06 3.39 -8.05
CA ALA A 125 1.15 4.01 -8.59
C ALA A 125 0.82 4.88 -9.82
N LEU A 126 -0.10 4.43 -10.68
CA LEU A 126 -0.57 5.18 -11.84
C LEU A 126 -1.27 6.48 -11.45
N VAL A 127 -2.17 6.45 -10.45
CA VAL A 127 -2.86 7.66 -9.98
C VAL A 127 -1.87 8.65 -9.38
N GLN A 128 -0.92 8.19 -8.57
CA GLN A 128 0.14 9.04 -8.04
C GLN A 128 1.02 9.64 -9.15
N THR A 129 1.30 8.86 -10.20
CA THR A 129 2.05 9.35 -11.37
C THR A 129 1.26 10.38 -12.15
N ILE A 130 -0.05 10.15 -12.39
CA ILE A 130 -0.94 11.14 -13.04
C ILE A 130 -0.97 12.45 -12.26
N ILE A 131 -1.06 12.39 -10.93
CA ILE A 131 -0.97 13.58 -10.08
C ILE A 131 0.40 14.27 -10.27
N GLY A 132 1.48 13.48 -10.34
CA GLY A 132 2.82 13.99 -10.61
C GLY A 132 2.97 14.68 -11.97
N ASP A 133 2.25 14.22 -12.99
CA ASP A 133 2.26 14.78 -14.34
C ASP A 133 1.43 16.08 -14.45
N VAL A 134 0.27 16.15 -13.78
CA VAL A 134 -0.66 17.28 -13.93
C VAL A 134 -0.47 18.39 -12.89
N ALA A 135 0.20 18.11 -11.78
CA ALA A 135 0.38 19.06 -10.68
C ALA A 135 1.86 19.30 -10.37
N PRO A 136 2.28 20.58 -10.24
CA PRO A 136 3.60 20.88 -9.72
C PRO A 136 3.74 20.38 -8.27
N PRO A 137 4.97 20.08 -7.80
CA PRO A 137 5.19 19.44 -6.50
C PRO A 137 4.47 20.08 -5.31
N ARG A 138 4.30 21.40 -5.33
CA ARG A 138 3.59 22.17 -4.29
C ARG A 138 2.08 21.90 -4.25
N GLU A 139 1.46 21.70 -5.41
CA GLU A 139 0.02 21.47 -5.52
C GLU A 139 -0.33 20.00 -5.29
N ARG A 140 0.64 19.08 -5.43
CA ARG A 140 0.43 17.63 -5.24
C ARG A 140 -0.15 17.30 -3.86
N GLY A 141 0.22 18.07 -2.83
CA GLY A 141 -0.33 17.92 -1.49
C GLY A 141 -1.87 18.00 -1.45
N LYS A 142 -2.48 18.89 -2.28
CA LYS A 142 -3.96 18.97 -2.42
C LYS A 142 -4.55 17.63 -2.92
N TYR A 143 -3.92 17.03 -3.91
CA TYR A 143 -4.41 15.79 -4.53
C TYR A 143 -4.08 14.55 -3.69
N MET A 144 -3.00 14.60 -2.89
CA MET A 144 -2.69 13.53 -1.93
C MET A 144 -3.76 13.41 -0.84
N MET A 145 -4.43 14.54 -0.47
CA MET A 145 -5.59 14.47 0.43
C MET A 145 -6.74 13.66 -0.17
N TYR A 146 -6.97 13.75 -1.48
CA TYR A 146 -8.01 12.97 -2.15
C TYR A 146 -7.68 11.47 -2.15
N ILE A 147 -6.40 11.10 -2.32
CA ILE A 147 -5.95 9.71 -2.16
C ILE A 147 -6.28 9.21 -0.74
N SER A 148 -5.96 10.01 0.28
CA SER A 148 -6.28 9.66 1.68
C SER A 148 -7.79 9.54 1.92
N ALA A 149 -8.60 10.40 1.30
CA ALA A 149 -10.05 10.33 1.38
C ALA A 149 -10.60 9.06 0.72
N VAL A 150 -10.05 8.65 -0.43
CA VAL A 150 -10.39 7.39 -1.08
C VAL A 150 -10.14 6.21 -0.15
N TRP A 151 -8.96 6.14 0.46
CA TRP A 151 -8.64 5.09 1.42
C TRP A 151 -9.54 5.11 2.65
N ALA A 152 -9.77 6.27 3.23
CA ALA A 152 -10.67 6.42 4.39
C ALA A 152 -12.09 5.94 4.07
N THR A 153 -12.64 6.38 2.92
CA THR A 153 -13.98 5.98 2.50
C THR A 153 -14.04 4.47 2.22
N SER A 154 -13.05 3.91 1.53
CA SER A 154 -13.00 2.46 1.23
C SER A 154 -12.90 1.62 2.50
N SER A 155 -12.13 2.07 3.50
CA SER A 155 -11.94 1.32 4.75
C SER A 155 -13.19 1.30 5.64
N VAL A 156 -14.08 2.29 5.50
CA VAL A 156 -15.36 2.31 6.20
C VAL A 156 -16.46 1.64 5.36
N ALA A 157 -16.59 2.06 4.09
CA ALA A 157 -17.64 1.56 3.21
C ALA A 157 -17.45 0.07 2.87
N GLY A 158 -16.19 -0.37 2.73
CA GLY A 158 -15.88 -1.76 2.37
C GLY A 158 -16.46 -2.78 3.34
N PRO A 159 -16.08 -2.79 4.62
CA PRO A 159 -16.62 -3.75 5.58
C PRO A 159 -18.14 -3.67 5.72
N VAL A 160 -18.71 -2.48 5.70
CA VAL A 160 -20.17 -2.30 5.79
C VAL A 160 -20.88 -2.91 4.58
N LEU A 161 -20.47 -2.54 3.37
CA LEU A 161 -21.06 -3.07 2.14
C LEU A 161 -20.77 -4.57 1.98
N GLY A 162 -19.56 -5.01 2.33
CA GLY A 162 -19.18 -6.42 2.24
C GLY A 162 -20.01 -7.30 3.16
N GLY A 163 -20.21 -6.88 4.42
CA GLY A 163 -21.06 -7.57 5.36
C GLY A 163 -22.52 -7.62 4.91
N LEU A 164 -23.09 -6.47 4.53
CA LEU A 164 -24.49 -6.40 4.06
C LEU A 164 -24.72 -7.25 2.80
N LEU A 165 -23.83 -7.18 1.82
CA LEU A 165 -23.96 -7.96 0.59
C LEU A 165 -23.83 -9.46 0.85
N ALA A 166 -22.90 -9.87 1.73
CA ALA A 166 -22.69 -11.28 2.06
C ALA A 166 -23.85 -11.86 2.86
N GLU A 167 -24.47 -11.07 3.75
CA GLU A 167 -25.56 -11.52 4.63
C GLU A 167 -26.93 -11.48 3.95
N TYR A 168 -27.27 -10.37 3.26
CA TYR A 168 -28.63 -10.14 2.75
C TYR A 168 -28.83 -10.42 1.25
N VAL A 169 -27.73 -10.58 0.48
CA VAL A 169 -27.82 -10.84 -0.96
C VAL A 169 -27.13 -12.17 -1.30
N HIS A 170 -25.86 -12.11 -1.57
CA HIS A 170 -24.96 -13.23 -1.84
C HIS A 170 -23.53 -12.71 -1.87
N TRP A 171 -22.55 -13.49 -1.40
CA TRP A 171 -21.15 -13.05 -1.37
C TRP A 171 -20.61 -12.65 -2.74
N SER A 172 -21.08 -13.27 -3.83
CA SER A 172 -20.63 -12.91 -5.19
C SER A 172 -21.02 -11.51 -5.62
N ALA A 173 -22.06 -10.91 -5.00
CA ALA A 173 -22.49 -9.54 -5.27
C ALA A 173 -21.39 -8.51 -5.01
N ILE A 174 -20.46 -8.81 -4.11
CA ILE A 174 -19.25 -8.01 -3.84
C ILE A 174 -18.43 -7.81 -5.12
N PHE A 175 -18.24 -8.88 -5.89
CA PHE A 175 -17.48 -8.85 -7.13
C PHE A 175 -18.28 -8.28 -8.30
N TRP A 176 -19.60 -8.57 -8.36
CA TRP A 176 -20.49 -7.96 -9.35
C TRP A 176 -20.56 -6.44 -9.24
N LEU A 177 -20.44 -5.89 -8.03
CA LEU A 177 -20.39 -4.45 -7.76
C LEU A 177 -19.22 -3.75 -8.50
N ASN A 178 -18.12 -4.46 -8.72
CA ASN A 178 -16.96 -3.91 -9.41
C ASN A 178 -17.23 -3.61 -10.90
N LEU A 179 -18.22 -4.26 -11.52
CA LEU A 179 -18.54 -4.04 -12.94
C LEU A 179 -19.16 -2.66 -13.19
N PRO A 180 -20.28 -2.28 -12.53
CA PRO A 180 -20.84 -0.94 -12.71
C PRO A 180 -19.87 0.16 -12.23
N LEU A 181 -19.13 -0.07 -11.15
CA LEU A 181 -18.13 0.89 -10.66
C LEU A 181 -16.97 1.05 -11.66
N GLY A 182 -16.46 -0.04 -12.23
CA GLY A 182 -15.42 -0.01 -13.26
C GLY A 182 -15.89 0.68 -14.54
N ALA A 183 -17.10 0.36 -15.02
CA ALA A 183 -17.70 1.01 -16.18
C ALA A 183 -17.88 2.52 -15.93
N LEU A 184 -18.35 2.91 -14.75
CA LEU A 184 -18.50 4.31 -14.35
C LEU A 184 -17.14 5.02 -14.29
N ALA A 185 -16.13 4.40 -13.65
CA ALA A 185 -14.78 4.97 -13.53
C ALA A 185 -14.15 5.19 -14.92
N VAL A 186 -14.23 4.20 -15.81
CA VAL A 186 -13.73 4.33 -17.19
C VAL A 186 -14.54 5.36 -17.97
N GLY A 187 -15.88 5.27 -17.94
CA GLY A 187 -16.76 6.18 -18.69
C GLY A 187 -16.54 7.65 -18.33
N LEU A 188 -16.47 7.97 -17.02
CA LEU A 188 -16.22 9.32 -16.54
C LEU A 188 -14.79 9.81 -16.83
N SER A 189 -13.84 8.89 -16.96
CA SER A 189 -12.42 9.22 -17.20
C SER A 189 -12.06 9.42 -18.67
N LEU A 190 -12.88 8.95 -19.62
CA LEU A 190 -12.57 8.98 -21.06
C LEU A 190 -12.24 10.39 -21.57
N LYS A 191 -13.08 11.38 -21.26
CA LYS A 191 -12.92 12.75 -21.73
C LYS A 191 -11.84 13.54 -20.93
N PRO A 192 -11.78 13.50 -19.58
CA PRO A 192 -10.71 14.17 -18.84
C PRO A 192 -9.32 13.60 -19.15
N LEU A 193 -9.16 12.28 -19.13
CA LEU A 193 -7.85 11.65 -19.37
C LEU A 193 -7.37 11.76 -20.82
N SER A 194 -8.27 12.08 -21.78
CA SER A 194 -7.83 12.36 -23.16
C SER A 194 -7.04 13.67 -23.29
N ARG A 195 -7.10 14.54 -22.29
CA ARG A 195 -6.34 15.79 -22.22
C ARG A 195 -4.95 15.63 -21.62
N LEU A 196 -4.65 14.44 -21.07
CA LEU A 196 -3.29 14.14 -20.62
C LEU A 196 -2.34 14.19 -21.84
N PRO A 197 -1.14 14.78 -21.68
CA PRO A 197 -0.12 14.74 -22.71
C PRO A 197 0.19 13.30 -23.09
N ASP A 198 0.19 13.00 -24.39
CA ASP A 198 0.55 11.68 -24.89
C ASP A 198 2.08 11.53 -24.87
N ILE A 199 2.61 11.13 -23.73
CA ILE A 199 4.04 10.90 -23.56
C ILE A 199 4.31 9.45 -23.96
N ARG A 200 4.32 9.18 -25.26
CA ARG A 200 4.76 7.89 -25.78
C ARG A 200 6.25 7.93 -26.06
N ARG A 201 6.90 6.82 -25.79
CA ARG A 201 8.32 6.62 -26.13
C ARG A 201 8.48 5.32 -26.89
N ASP A 202 9.24 5.38 -27.97
CA ASP A 202 9.63 4.21 -28.75
C ASP A 202 10.74 3.40 -28.01
N HIS A 203 10.42 2.99 -26.81
CA HIS A 203 11.30 2.16 -25.97
C HIS A 203 10.75 0.74 -25.87
N ARG A 204 11.65 -0.22 -25.67
CA ARG A 204 11.28 -1.63 -25.48
C ARG A 204 11.04 -1.93 -24.02
N LEU A 205 10.00 -2.74 -23.76
CA LEU A 205 9.75 -3.25 -22.42
C LEU A 205 10.75 -4.37 -22.13
N ASP A 206 11.41 -4.30 -20.98
CA ASP A 206 12.22 -5.38 -20.44
C ASP A 206 11.31 -6.48 -19.88
N ILE A 207 10.82 -7.36 -20.77
CA ILE A 207 9.93 -8.45 -20.39
C ILE A 207 10.66 -9.46 -19.48
N ALA A 208 11.95 -9.73 -19.74
CA ALA A 208 12.72 -10.66 -18.94
C ALA A 208 12.90 -10.13 -17.51
N GLY A 209 13.31 -8.87 -17.35
CA GLY A 209 13.37 -8.22 -16.04
C GLY A 209 12.02 -8.19 -15.31
N ALA A 210 10.92 -7.94 -16.04
CA ALA A 210 9.58 -7.98 -15.47
C ALA A 210 9.20 -9.38 -14.93
N LEU A 211 9.48 -10.42 -15.68
CA LEU A 211 9.23 -11.80 -15.25
C LEU A 211 10.09 -12.20 -14.05
N VAL A 212 11.36 -11.81 -14.06
CA VAL A 212 12.28 -12.12 -12.95
C VAL A 212 11.85 -11.42 -11.66
N ILE A 213 11.51 -10.12 -11.69
CA ILE A 213 11.08 -9.39 -10.47
C ILE A 213 9.74 -9.92 -9.96
N MET A 214 8.81 -10.28 -10.85
CA MET A 214 7.54 -10.90 -10.46
C MET A 214 7.79 -12.28 -9.82
N ALA A 215 8.62 -13.13 -10.41
CA ALA A 215 8.96 -14.45 -9.86
C ALA A 215 9.68 -14.30 -8.51
N ALA A 216 10.68 -13.41 -8.41
CA ALA A 216 11.38 -13.13 -7.16
C ALA A 216 10.43 -12.68 -6.05
N THR A 217 9.50 -11.78 -6.39
CA THR A 217 8.50 -11.27 -5.45
C THR A 217 7.53 -12.37 -5.00
N LEU A 218 7.03 -13.17 -5.93
CA LEU A 218 6.15 -14.31 -5.60
C LEU A 218 6.86 -15.34 -4.73
N LEU A 219 8.10 -15.73 -5.10
CA LEU A 219 8.94 -16.63 -4.32
C LEU A 219 9.25 -16.09 -2.92
N PHE A 220 9.25 -14.78 -2.74
CA PHE A 220 9.44 -14.12 -1.45
C PHE A 220 8.15 -14.11 -0.63
N LEU A 221 7.04 -13.74 -1.24
CA LEU A 221 5.78 -13.54 -0.53
C LEU A 221 5.06 -14.84 -0.19
N LEU A 222 5.20 -15.88 -1.05
CA LEU A 222 4.60 -17.20 -0.81
C LEU A 222 5.04 -17.83 0.52
N PRO A 223 6.35 -17.96 0.82
CA PRO A 223 6.76 -18.52 2.11
C PRO A 223 6.37 -17.64 3.30
N LEU A 224 6.21 -16.33 3.13
CA LEU A 224 5.70 -15.46 4.19
C LEU A 224 4.22 -15.72 4.51
N THR A 225 3.43 -16.15 3.54
CA THR A 225 2.02 -16.54 3.76
C THR A 225 1.86 -17.97 4.24
N LEU A 226 2.74 -18.89 3.84
CA LEU A 226 2.71 -20.31 4.20
C LEU A 226 3.39 -20.59 5.54
N GLY A 227 4.42 -19.80 5.87
CA GLY A 227 5.24 -19.96 7.09
C GLY A 227 4.44 -19.67 8.35
N GLY A 228 4.58 -20.56 9.34
CA GLY A 228 3.87 -20.44 10.62
C GLY A 228 2.41 -20.95 10.59
N HIS A 229 1.82 -21.10 9.41
CA HIS A 229 0.47 -21.66 9.25
C HIS A 229 0.51 -23.09 8.67
N SER A 230 0.93 -23.21 7.39
CA SER A 230 0.94 -24.50 6.68
C SER A 230 2.26 -25.25 6.84
N TYR A 231 3.35 -24.51 7.04
CA TYR A 231 4.70 -25.07 7.21
C TYR A 231 5.46 -24.36 8.32
N PRO A 232 6.26 -25.07 9.14
CA PRO A 232 7.18 -24.41 10.07
C PRO A 232 8.14 -23.47 9.36
N TRP A 233 8.48 -22.35 9.97
CA TRP A 233 9.44 -21.37 9.41
C TRP A 233 10.80 -22.01 9.07
N THR A 234 11.19 -23.06 9.80
CA THR A 234 12.43 -23.81 9.62
C THR A 234 12.32 -24.92 8.56
N SER A 235 11.16 -25.08 7.91
CA SER A 235 11.00 -26.13 6.90
C SER A 235 11.91 -25.89 5.69
N PRO A 236 12.47 -26.96 5.09
CA PRO A 236 13.31 -26.83 3.89
C PRO A 236 12.61 -26.13 2.74
N LEU A 237 11.27 -26.26 2.64
CA LEU A 237 10.46 -25.61 1.61
C LEU A 237 10.46 -24.08 1.80
N VAL A 238 10.15 -23.60 3.00
CA VAL A 238 10.11 -22.15 3.32
C VAL A 238 11.49 -21.53 3.15
N LEU A 239 12.54 -22.15 3.73
CA LEU A 239 13.91 -21.68 3.62
C LEU A 239 14.43 -21.73 2.18
N GLY A 240 14.11 -22.79 1.44
CA GLY A 240 14.48 -22.93 0.04
C GLY A 240 13.83 -21.86 -0.84
N MET A 241 12.55 -21.58 -0.64
CA MET A 241 11.84 -20.51 -1.38
C MET A 241 12.41 -19.13 -1.05
N LEU A 242 12.72 -18.84 0.22
CA LEU A 242 13.36 -17.59 0.63
C LEU A 242 14.77 -17.44 0.04
N ALA A 243 15.57 -18.50 0.08
CA ALA A 243 16.91 -18.51 -0.54
C ALA A 243 16.85 -18.29 -2.06
N LEU A 244 15.93 -19.00 -2.74
CA LEU A 244 15.71 -18.86 -4.17
C LEU A 244 15.22 -17.44 -4.53
N SER A 245 14.32 -16.88 -3.72
CA SER A 245 13.87 -15.49 -3.87
C SER A 245 15.02 -14.50 -3.75
N LEU A 246 15.86 -14.65 -2.72
CA LEU A 246 17.03 -13.78 -2.53
C LEU A 246 18.00 -13.88 -3.71
N ALA A 247 18.24 -15.09 -4.21
CA ALA A 247 19.05 -15.31 -5.42
C ALA A 247 18.39 -14.65 -6.66
N ALA A 248 17.06 -14.74 -6.80
CA ALA A 248 16.33 -14.12 -7.89
C ALA A 248 16.35 -12.57 -7.82
N PHE A 249 16.23 -11.98 -6.61
CA PHE A 249 16.41 -10.52 -6.44
C PHE A 249 17.84 -10.08 -6.73
N ALA A 250 18.85 -10.84 -6.29
CA ALA A 250 20.24 -10.55 -6.59
C ALA A 250 20.51 -10.66 -8.11
N PHE A 251 20.00 -11.70 -8.76
CA PHE A 251 20.06 -11.86 -10.22
C PHE A 251 19.34 -10.71 -10.93
N PHE A 252 18.15 -10.31 -10.47
CA PHE A 252 17.43 -9.17 -11.02
C PHE A 252 18.24 -7.89 -10.92
N ALA A 253 18.81 -7.60 -9.74
CA ALA A 253 19.64 -6.41 -9.53
C ALA A 253 20.86 -6.39 -10.47
N TRP A 254 21.54 -7.53 -10.64
CA TRP A 254 22.65 -7.66 -11.59
C TRP A 254 22.17 -7.52 -13.03
N TYR A 255 21.07 -8.18 -13.39
CA TYR A 255 20.52 -8.15 -14.75
C TYR A 255 20.14 -6.74 -15.20
N GLN A 256 19.64 -5.88 -14.29
CA GLN A 256 19.22 -4.52 -14.63
C GLN A 256 20.36 -3.62 -15.16
N PHE A 257 21.62 -4.04 -15.05
CA PHE A 257 22.75 -3.35 -15.68
C PHE A 257 23.01 -3.80 -17.13
N GLN A 258 22.35 -4.85 -17.63
CA GLN A 258 22.59 -5.43 -18.94
C GLN A 258 21.71 -4.83 -20.05
N PRO A 259 20.37 -4.70 -19.89
CA PRO A 259 19.53 -4.19 -20.96
C PRO A 259 19.74 -2.70 -21.17
N ALA A 260 19.66 -2.28 -22.45
CA ALA A 260 19.71 -0.86 -22.81
C ALA A 260 18.58 -0.05 -22.14
N GLU A 261 17.45 -0.71 -21.85
CA GLU A 261 16.25 -0.13 -21.24
C GLU A 261 15.73 -1.01 -20.11
N PRO A 262 16.38 -0.98 -18.93
CA PRO A 262 15.99 -1.81 -17.81
C PRO A 262 14.58 -1.44 -17.28
N LEU A 263 13.90 -2.42 -16.67
CA LEU A 263 12.60 -2.23 -16.04
C LEU A 263 12.69 -1.22 -14.88
N LEU A 264 13.70 -1.40 -14.03
CA LEU A 264 14.05 -0.50 -12.92
C LEU A 264 15.49 -0.01 -13.11
N PRO A 265 15.70 1.11 -13.80
CA PRO A 265 17.04 1.62 -14.03
C PRO A 265 17.80 1.80 -12.70
N PRO A 266 18.98 1.19 -12.51
CA PRO A 266 19.75 1.31 -11.27
C PRO A 266 20.06 2.75 -10.87
N ARG A 267 20.16 3.65 -11.88
CA ARG A 267 20.34 5.10 -11.66
C ARG A 267 19.25 5.74 -10.79
N ILE A 268 18.02 5.19 -10.79
CA ILE A 268 16.91 5.71 -9.94
C ILE A 268 17.28 5.55 -8.48
N PHE A 269 17.76 4.37 -8.07
CA PHE A 269 18.23 4.11 -6.71
C PHE A 269 19.63 4.64 -6.42
N GLY A 270 20.37 5.09 -7.46
CA GLY A 270 21.59 5.86 -7.30
C GLY A 270 21.35 7.25 -6.72
N ASP A 271 20.14 7.81 -6.88
CA ASP A 271 19.76 9.04 -6.18
C ASP A 271 19.47 8.75 -4.71
N ARG A 272 20.29 9.37 -3.83
CA ARG A 272 20.23 9.15 -2.37
C ARG A 272 18.85 9.49 -1.78
N VAL A 273 18.15 10.49 -2.31
CA VAL A 273 16.82 10.87 -1.84
C VAL A 273 15.82 9.77 -2.15
N ILE A 274 15.82 9.22 -3.38
CA ILE A 274 14.91 8.16 -3.79
C ILE A 274 15.19 6.88 -3.00
N ALA A 275 16.45 6.45 -2.90
CA ALA A 275 16.84 5.24 -2.19
C ALA A 275 16.47 5.30 -0.71
N LEU A 276 16.85 6.36 -0.01
CA LEU A 276 16.57 6.51 1.42
C LEU A 276 15.06 6.70 1.68
N THR A 277 14.33 7.45 0.84
CA THR A 277 12.88 7.62 1.00
C THR A 277 12.13 6.29 0.81
N SER A 278 12.62 5.45 -0.11
CA SER A 278 12.07 4.09 -0.29
C SER A 278 12.34 3.23 0.93
N ALA A 279 13.55 3.24 1.49
CA ALA A 279 13.89 2.52 2.72
C ALA A 279 13.10 3.03 3.94
N VAL A 280 12.92 4.34 4.08
CA VAL A 280 12.06 4.97 5.10
C VAL A 280 10.65 4.41 5.00
N SER A 281 10.07 4.40 3.82
CA SER A 281 8.68 3.95 3.61
C SER A 281 8.51 2.44 3.78
N PHE A 282 9.53 1.65 3.45
CA PHE A 282 9.58 0.21 3.72
C PHE A 282 9.48 -0.06 5.23
N LEU A 283 10.31 0.59 6.03
CA LEU A 283 10.35 0.42 7.49
C LEU A 283 9.09 1.00 8.16
N ALA A 284 8.64 2.18 7.73
CA ALA A 284 7.46 2.82 8.28
C ALA A 284 6.17 2.00 8.05
N ALA A 285 6.14 1.17 7.01
CA ALA A 285 5.03 0.26 6.77
C ALA A 285 4.78 -0.70 7.94
N ALA A 286 5.80 -1.05 8.73
CA ALA A 286 5.65 -1.88 9.93
C ALA A 286 4.72 -1.24 10.97
N GLY A 287 4.85 0.05 11.21
CA GLY A 287 3.98 0.78 12.14
C GLY A 287 2.53 0.85 11.65
N MET A 288 2.33 1.14 10.34
CA MET A 288 1.00 1.25 9.75
C MET A 288 0.26 -0.09 9.74
N PHE A 289 0.89 -1.13 9.18
CA PHE A 289 0.25 -2.44 9.02
C PHE A 289 0.24 -3.23 10.32
N GLY A 290 1.24 -3.02 11.20
CA GLY A 290 1.21 -3.55 12.56
C GLY A 290 -0.03 -3.13 13.32
N LEU A 291 -0.38 -1.85 13.30
CA LEU A 291 -1.63 -1.37 13.89
C LEU A 291 -2.86 -1.87 13.13
N SER A 292 -2.91 -1.72 11.81
CA SER A 292 -4.11 -2.05 11.05
C SER A 292 -4.52 -3.52 11.16
N VAL A 293 -3.54 -4.44 11.26
CA VAL A 293 -3.80 -5.88 11.30
C VAL A 293 -3.86 -6.40 12.73
N TYR A 294 -2.90 -6.01 13.58
CA TYR A 294 -2.74 -6.63 14.89
C TYR A 294 -3.40 -5.87 16.04
N PHE A 295 -3.75 -4.60 15.85
CA PHE A 295 -4.47 -3.85 16.87
C PHE A 295 -5.88 -4.41 17.12
N PRO A 296 -6.72 -4.73 16.10
CA PRO A 296 -7.99 -5.40 16.34
C PRO A 296 -7.83 -6.78 16.99
N VAL A 297 -6.77 -7.52 16.65
CA VAL A 297 -6.46 -8.82 17.27
C VAL A 297 -6.12 -8.65 18.74
N TYR A 298 -5.30 -7.63 19.07
CA TYR A 298 -4.99 -7.25 20.45
C TYR A 298 -6.26 -6.96 21.26
N LEU A 299 -7.15 -6.09 20.74
CA LEU A 299 -8.39 -5.72 21.42
C LEU A 299 -9.31 -6.92 21.67
N GLN A 300 -9.38 -7.85 20.71
CA GLN A 300 -10.20 -9.05 20.86
C GLN A 300 -9.60 -10.03 21.88
N LEU A 301 -8.31 -10.28 21.83
CA LEU A 301 -7.67 -11.31 22.65
C LEU A 301 -7.34 -10.83 24.07
N ILE A 302 -6.91 -9.59 24.23
CA ILE A 302 -6.45 -9.04 25.51
C ILE A 302 -7.55 -8.29 26.23
N ASP A 303 -8.28 -7.42 25.52
CA ASP A 303 -9.31 -6.55 26.12
C ASP A 303 -10.72 -7.17 26.01
N GLY A 304 -10.88 -8.33 25.33
CA GLY A 304 -12.15 -9.06 25.23
C GLY A 304 -13.20 -8.38 24.35
N PHE A 305 -12.80 -7.49 23.43
CA PHE A 305 -13.73 -6.81 22.53
C PHE A 305 -14.32 -7.79 21.52
N GLY A 306 -15.59 -7.60 21.19
CA GLY A 306 -16.16 -8.27 20.03
C GLY A 306 -15.55 -7.77 18.72
N ALA A 307 -15.59 -8.59 17.67
CA ALA A 307 -15.00 -8.27 16.36
C ALA A 307 -15.48 -6.93 15.78
N SER A 308 -16.78 -6.62 15.95
CA SER A 308 -17.35 -5.34 15.50
C SER A 308 -16.79 -4.15 16.26
N ALA A 309 -16.66 -4.24 17.58
CA ALA A 309 -16.09 -3.17 18.41
C ALA A 309 -14.61 -2.94 18.11
N ALA A 310 -13.85 -4.02 17.95
CA ALA A 310 -12.43 -3.96 17.55
C ALA A 310 -12.25 -3.35 16.13
N GLY A 311 -13.17 -3.62 15.22
CA GLY A 311 -13.20 -2.98 13.90
C GLY A 311 -13.51 -1.48 13.97
N ILE A 312 -14.46 -1.06 14.81
CA ILE A 312 -14.83 0.35 15.03
C ILE A 312 -13.64 1.12 15.63
N ALA A 313 -12.85 0.50 16.50
CA ALA A 313 -11.66 1.12 17.08
C ALA A 313 -10.62 1.54 16.02
N LEU A 314 -10.60 0.94 14.82
CA LEU A 314 -9.74 1.40 13.74
C LEU A 314 -10.10 2.79 13.19
N LEU A 315 -11.29 3.31 13.48
CA LEU A 315 -11.70 4.65 13.04
C LEU A 315 -10.83 5.75 13.64
N GLY A 316 -10.40 5.61 14.90
CA GLY A 316 -9.49 6.56 15.56
C GLY A 316 -8.17 6.70 14.82
N PRO A 317 -7.38 5.62 14.63
CA PRO A 317 -6.17 5.61 13.82
C PRO A 317 -6.39 6.17 12.39
N MET A 318 -7.51 5.85 11.73
CA MET A 318 -7.82 6.40 10.42
C MET A 318 -7.96 7.93 10.45
N ILE A 319 -8.68 8.46 11.43
CA ILE A 319 -8.82 9.92 11.64
C ILE A 319 -7.44 10.55 11.86
N GLY A 320 -6.60 9.95 12.70
CA GLY A 320 -5.21 10.38 12.91
C GLY A 320 -4.43 10.48 11.61
N SER A 321 -4.47 9.44 10.78
CA SER A 321 -3.81 9.41 9.47
C SER A 321 -4.31 10.49 8.52
N VAL A 322 -5.64 10.70 8.46
CA VAL A 322 -6.25 11.76 7.63
C VAL A 322 -5.81 13.15 8.10
N ILE A 323 -5.78 13.41 9.41
CA ILE A 323 -5.31 14.68 9.97
C ILE A 323 -3.84 14.91 9.59
N GLY A 324 -2.97 13.92 9.78
CA GLY A 324 -1.55 14.00 9.42
C GLY A 324 -1.35 14.30 7.94
N SER A 325 -2.06 13.60 7.07
CA SER A 325 -2.01 13.80 5.61
C SER A 325 -2.48 15.20 5.20
N ASN A 326 -3.57 15.72 5.81
CA ASN A 326 -4.08 17.06 5.54
C ASN A 326 -3.10 18.17 5.97
N ILE A 327 -2.47 18.01 7.13
CA ILE A 327 -1.46 18.98 7.60
C ILE A 327 -0.24 18.94 6.68
N SER A 328 0.23 17.75 6.29
CA SER A 328 1.32 17.59 5.31
C SER A 328 1.03 18.26 3.98
N ALA A 329 -0.19 18.11 3.47
CA ALA A 329 -0.62 18.73 2.24
C ALA A 329 -0.60 20.26 2.31
N ARG A 330 -0.97 20.84 3.47
CA ARG A 330 -0.89 22.31 3.70
C ARG A 330 0.55 22.79 3.77
N ILE A 331 1.41 22.05 4.45
CA ILE A 331 2.84 22.37 4.59
C ILE A 331 3.56 22.30 3.25
N LEU A 332 3.33 21.27 2.44
CA LEU A 332 3.89 21.14 1.10
C LEU A 332 3.59 22.37 0.21
N ARG A 333 2.41 23.00 0.38
CA ARG A 333 2.02 24.19 -0.39
C ARG A 333 2.68 25.48 0.10
N LYS A 334 2.83 25.63 1.43
CA LYS A 334 3.14 26.92 2.04
C LYS A 334 4.56 27.02 2.61
N ALA A 335 5.04 25.94 3.23
CA ALA A 335 6.27 25.97 4.01
C ALA A 335 7.53 25.73 3.17
N PRO A 336 8.65 26.40 3.49
CA PRO A 336 9.94 26.14 2.87
C PRO A 336 10.51 24.77 3.28
N HIS A 337 10.21 24.32 4.50
CA HIS A 337 10.72 23.10 5.11
C HIS A 337 9.61 22.05 5.26
N TYR A 338 9.33 21.31 4.20
CA TYR A 338 8.27 20.30 4.17
C TYR A 338 8.66 18.99 4.89
N LYS A 339 9.97 18.76 5.12
CA LYS A 339 10.51 17.57 5.79
C LYS A 339 10.28 17.59 7.31
N ARG A 340 10.14 18.75 7.94
CA ARG A 340 10.02 18.88 9.40
C ARG A 340 8.82 18.10 9.97
N LEU A 341 7.65 18.20 9.34
CA LEU A 341 6.46 17.52 9.84
C LEU A 341 6.58 15.98 9.78
N PRO A 342 7.02 15.34 8.66
CA PRO A 342 7.29 13.91 8.65
C PRO A 342 8.30 13.45 9.70
N VAL A 343 9.35 14.23 9.97
CA VAL A 343 10.35 13.90 11.01
C VAL A 343 9.69 13.91 12.40
N VAL A 344 8.97 14.98 12.75
CA VAL A 344 8.24 15.06 14.02
C VAL A 344 7.16 13.97 14.11
N GLY A 345 6.41 13.76 13.02
CA GLY A 345 5.38 12.73 12.96
C GLY A 345 5.95 11.32 13.15
N SER A 346 7.10 11.02 12.51
CA SER A 346 7.78 9.73 12.68
C SER A 346 8.32 9.53 14.10
N LEU A 347 8.82 10.60 14.74
CA LEU A 347 9.23 10.57 16.14
C LEU A 347 8.03 10.27 17.05
N LEU A 348 6.93 10.98 16.86
CA LEU A 348 5.70 10.76 17.63
C LEU A 348 5.17 9.34 17.44
N SER A 349 5.19 8.82 16.20
CA SER A 349 4.81 7.44 15.92
C SER A 349 5.69 6.41 16.63
N ALA A 350 7.01 6.61 16.60
CA ALA A 350 7.95 5.69 17.26
C ALA A 350 7.74 5.68 18.78
N LEU A 351 7.59 6.87 19.38
CA LEU A 351 7.34 7.01 20.82
C LEU A 351 5.97 6.43 21.22
N ALA A 352 4.93 6.69 20.42
CA ALA A 352 3.61 6.16 20.69
C ALA A 352 3.56 4.62 20.60
N LEU A 353 4.19 4.02 19.57
CA LEU A 353 4.31 2.56 19.46
C LEU A 353 5.10 1.95 20.63
N ALA A 354 6.21 2.59 21.03
CA ALA A 354 6.96 2.15 22.20
C ALA A 354 6.12 2.27 23.49
N ALA A 355 5.36 3.35 23.64
CA ALA A 355 4.46 3.53 24.78
C ALA A 355 3.35 2.46 24.78
N VAL A 356 2.75 2.12 23.62
CA VAL A 356 1.81 0.98 23.54
C VAL A 356 2.49 -0.30 24.01
N GLY A 357 3.74 -0.58 23.58
CA GLY A 357 4.51 -1.73 24.00
C GLY A 357 4.74 -1.78 25.54
N VAL A 358 4.89 -0.62 26.20
CA VAL A 358 5.03 -0.56 27.66
C VAL A 358 3.71 -0.83 28.37
N VAL A 359 2.62 -0.19 27.92
CA VAL A 359 1.34 -0.17 28.66
C VAL A 359 0.36 -1.26 28.20
N ALA A 360 0.70 -2.06 27.17
CA ALA A 360 -0.16 -3.13 26.67
C ALA A 360 -0.49 -4.15 27.75
N GLY A 361 -1.77 -4.47 27.89
CA GLY A 361 -2.31 -5.37 28.91
C GLY A 361 -2.67 -4.73 30.24
N ASP A 362 -2.17 -3.52 30.55
CA ASP A 362 -2.37 -2.82 31.81
C ASP A 362 -3.20 -1.53 31.66
N ALA A 363 -3.06 -0.86 30.52
CA ALA A 363 -3.75 0.42 30.29
C ALA A 363 -5.19 0.22 29.80
N PRO A 364 -6.10 1.15 30.13
CA PRO A 364 -7.44 1.13 29.59
C PRO A 364 -7.44 1.42 28.08
N PHE A 365 -8.45 0.90 27.38
CA PHE A 365 -8.61 1.00 25.92
C PHE A 365 -8.37 2.42 25.37
N TRP A 366 -8.92 3.46 25.98
CA TRP A 366 -8.80 4.83 25.48
C TRP A 366 -7.34 5.36 25.44
N VAL A 367 -6.44 4.83 26.29
CA VAL A 367 -5.01 5.17 26.25
C VAL A 367 -4.35 4.52 25.02
N ILE A 368 -4.62 3.24 24.81
CA ILE A 368 -4.11 2.50 23.65
C ILE A 368 -4.62 3.12 22.37
N GLU A 369 -5.91 3.46 22.32
CA GLU A 369 -6.56 4.13 21.18
C GLU A 369 -5.92 5.49 20.88
N ALA A 370 -5.69 6.33 21.90
CA ALA A 370 -5.05 7.62 21.72
C ALA A 370 -3.62 7.48 21.16
N LEU A 371 -2.86 6.51 21.65
CA LEU A 371 -1.52 6.22 21.14
C LEU A 371 -1.56 5.69 19.68
N ALA A 372 -2.55 4.87 19.35
CA ALA A 372 -2.76 4.40 17.99
C ALA A 372 -3.11 5.56 17.01
N VAL A 373 -3.93 6.53 17.46
CA VAL A 373 -4.23 7.77 16.73
C VAL A 373 -2.95 8.58 16.47
N VAL A 374 -2.11 8.77 17.49
CA VAL A 374 -0.82 9.49 17.37
C VAL A 374 0.12 8.76 16.39
N THR A 375 0.21 7.44 16.48
CA THR A 375 1.01 6.64 15.55
C THR A 375 0.54 6.86 14.11
N SER A 376 -0.74 6.74 13.88
CA SER A 376 -1.33 6.89 12.54
C SER A 376 -1.26 8.33 12.01
N PHE A 377 -1.31 9.33 12.87
CA PHE A 377 -1.05 10.72 12.51
C PHE A 377 0.34 10.88 11.87
N GLY A 378 1.38 10.32 12.49
CA GLY A 378 2.73 10.38 11.95
C GLY A 378 2.87 9.65 10.61
N GLN A 379 2.22 8.51 10.43
CA GLN A 379 2.18 7.78 9.16
C GLN A 379 1.48 8.61 8.06
N GLY A 380 0.34 9.20 8.39
CA GLY A 380 -0.38 10.11 7.51
C GLY A 380 0.45 11.34 7.13
N ALA A 381 1.28 11.83 8.03
CA ALA A 381 2.20 12.92 7.75
C ALA A 381 3.37 12.50 6.83
N LEU A 382 3.84 11.26 6.91
CA LEU A 382 5.01 10.77 6.20
C LEU A 382 4.73 10.44 4.72
N PHE A 383 3.76 9.57 4.45
CA PHE A 383 3.63 8.96 3.12
C PHE A 383 3.36 9.93 1.97
N PRO A 384 2.50 10.97 2.11
CA PRO A 384 2.30 11.97 1.05
C PRO A 384 3.59 12.75 0.75
N VAL A 385 4.34 13.11 1.78
CA VAL A 385 5.61 13.84 1.62
C VAL A 385 6.66 12.95 0.99
N ALA A 386 6.80 11.69 1.43
CA ALA A 386 7.71 10.72 0.84
C ALA A 386 7.45 10.52 -0.66
N THR A 387 6.18 10.38 -1.06
CA THR A 387 5.81 10.29 -2.48
C THR A 387 6.27 11.53 -3.25
N VAL A 388 6.03 12.73 -2.70
CA VAL A 388 6.45 13.99 -3.34
C VAL A 388 7.98 14.11 -3.40
N MET A 389 8.70 13.66 -2.36
CA MET A 389 10.17 13.66 -2.35
C MET A 389 10.74 12.80 -3.48
N VAL A 390 10.24 11.58 -3.65
CA VAL A 390 10.63 10.68 -4.75
C VAL A 390 10.33 11.32 -6.10
N GLN A 391 9.13 11.83 -6.30
CA GLN A 391 8.73 12.47 -7.55
C GLN A 391 9.49 13.76 -7.85
N ASN A 392 9.92 14.50 -6.83
CA ASN A 392 10.71 15.72 -6.98
C ASN A 392 12.17 15.41 -7.34
N ALA A 393 12.72 14.29 -6.82
CA ALA A 393 14.08 13.84 -7.11
C ALA A 393 14.19 13.15 -8.47
N ALA A 394 13.13 12.43 -8.89
CA ALA A 394 13.13 11.68 -10.15
C ALA A 394 13.26 12.58 -11.38
N ASP A 395 13.95 12.07 -12.43
CA ASP A 395 13.88 12.70 -13.75
C ASP A 395 12.41 12.68 -14.23
N PRO A 396 11.89 13.78 -14.82
CA PRO A 396 10.55 13.81 -15.41
C PRO A 396 10.28 12.67 -16.39
N ARG A 397 11.35 12.15 -16.99
CA ARG A 397 11.29 11.01 -17.91
C ARG A 397 11.02 9.67 -17.21
N ASP A 398 11.45 9.50 -15.99
CA ASP A 398 11.37 8.27 -15.21
C ASP A 398 10.35 8.39 -14.07
N LEU A 399 9.45 9.39 -14.11
CA LEU A 399 8.52 9.70 -13.03
C LEU A 399 7.62 8.50 -12.67
N GLY A 400 7.07 7.82 -13.69
CA GLY A 400 6.24 6.63 -13.50
C GLY A 400 7.05 5.47 -12.96
N THR A 401 8.22 5.22 -13.51
CA THR A 401 9.13 4.15 -13.07
C THR A 401 9.60 4.38 -11.63
N ALA A 402 9.99 5.61 -11.27
CA ALA A 402 10.41 5.95 -9.91
C ALA A 402 9.24 5.83 -8.90
N THR A 403 8.05 6.30 -9.28
CA THR A 403 6.85 6.19 -8.45
C THR A 403 6.41 4.73 -8.28
N GLY A 404 6.48 3.93 -9.35
CA GLY A 404 6.21 2.50 -9.33
C GLY A 404 7.20 1.74 -8.45
N ALA A 405 8.50 2.00 -8.60
CA ALA A 405 9.56 1.41 -7.78
C ALA A 405 9.38 1.75 -6.28
N TYR A 406 9.14 3.01 -5.96
CA TYR A 406 8.86 3.44 -4.61
C TYR A 406 7.62 2.74 -4.02
N THR A 407 6.53 2.68 -4.77
CA THR A 407 5.29 2.03 -4.33
C THR A 407 5.50 0.54 -4.11
N PHE A 408 6.25 -0.12 -4.99
CA PHE A 408 6.64 -1.52 -4.86
C PHE A 408 7.43 -1.77 -3.56
N VAL A 409 8.50 -1.01 -3.31
CA VAL A 409 9.33 -1.15 -2.10
C VAL A 409 8.49 -0.93 -0.83
N ARG A 410 7.60 0.06 -0.83
CA ARG A 410 6.67 0.30 0.28
C ARG A 410 5.71 -0.86 0.50
N SER A 411 5.12 -1.42 -0.57
CA SER A 411 4.21 -2.57 -0.48
C SER A 411 4.92 -3.82 0.01
N LEU A 412 6.16 -4.04 -0.45
CA LEU A 412 7.00 -5.12 0.03
C LEU A 412 7.27 -4.99 1.54
N GLY A 413 7.58 -3.77 2.00
CA GLY A 413 7.73 -3.46 3.42
C GLY A 413 6.49 -3.79 4.26
N ALA A 414 5.30 -3.52 3.72
CA ALA A 414 4.04 -3.86 4.37
C ALA A 414 3.88 -5.37 4.59
N VAL A 415 4.14 -6.18 3.54
CA VAL A 415 4.00 -7.64 3.62
C VAL A 415 5.06 -8.24 4.55
N VAL A 416 6.30 -7.78 4.44
CA VAL A 416 7.38 -8.19 5.36
C VAL A 416 7.02 -7.87 6.80
N ALA A 417 6.50 -6.67 7.05
CA ALA A 417 6.10 -6.25 8.39
C ALA A 417 5.00 -7.16 8.95
N ILE A 418 3.93 -7.44 8.17
CA ILE A 418 2.87 -8.33 8.61
C ILE A 418 3.42 -9.72 8.95
N ALA A 419 4.31 -10.26 8.11
CA ALA A 419 4.89 -11.58 8.33
C ALA A 419 5.80 -11.64 9.56
N VAL A 420 6.69 -10.65 9.73
CA VAL A 420 7.61 -10.58 10.88
C VAL A 420 6.85 -10.38 12.19
N LEU A 421 5.89 -9.45 12.21
CA LEU A 421 5.06 -9.19 13.38
C LEU A 421 4.16 -10.39 13.70
N GLY A 422 3.64 -11.07 12.67
CA GLY A 422 2.88 -12.32 12.83
C GLY A 422 3.72 -13.47 13.36
N ALA A 423 4.98 -13.59 12.94
CA ALA A 423 5.90 -14.60 13.47
C ALA A 423 6.18 -14.41 14.96
N ILE A 424 6.25 -13.15 15.45
CA ILE A 424 6.39 -12.84 16.87
C ILE A 424 5.18 -13.38 17.66
N LEU A 425 3.96 -13.16 17.16
CA LEU A 425 2.74 -13.69 17.80
C LEU A 425 2.66 -15.23 17.70
N GLY A 426 3.03 -15.80 16.56
CA GLY A 426 3.04 -17.24 16.33
C GLY A 426 3.99 -17.98 17.25
N SER A 427 5.17 -17.40 17.54
CA SER A 427 6.15 -17.99 18.47
C SER A 427 5.64 -18.10 19.91
N ALA A 428 4.63 -17.35 20.28
CA ALA A 428 3.95 -17.39 21.58
C ALA A 428 2.73 -18.33 21.60
N GLY A 429 2.47 -19.12 20.55
CA GLY A 429 1.34 -20.05 20.46
C GLY A 429 -0.02 -19.38 20.30
N ILE A 430 -0.06 -18.08 19.95
CA ILE A 430 -1.31 -17.31 19.87
C ILE A 430 -2.11 -17.66 18.61
N GLY A 431 -1.47 -18.23 17.58
CA GLY A 431 -2.13 -18.58 16.31
C GLY A 431 -3.35 -19.49 16.45
N ASP A 432 -3.29 -20.46 17.36
CA ASP A 432 -4.35 -21.42 17.61
C ASP A 432 -5.55 -20.82 18.37
N HIS A 433 -5.36 -19.70 19.06
CA HIS A 433 -6.38 -19.04 19.85
C HIS A 433 -7.17 -17.97 19.10
N ILE A 434 -6.69 -17.53 17.92
CA ILE A 434 -7.39 -16.56 17.07
C ILE A 434 -8.70 -17.13 16.51
N SER A 435 -8.83 -18.47 16.46
CA SER A 435 -9.96 -19.17 15.82
C SER A 435 -11.09 -19.59 16.77
N GLY A 436 -10.98 -19.44 18.09
CA GLY A 436 -11.99 -20.04 18.96
C GLY A 436 -11.97 -19.66 20.44
N GLY A 437 -12.47 -18.49 20.79
CA GLY A 437 -12.89 -18.19 22.17
C GLY A 437 -11.73 -17.84 23.10
N GLY A 438 -11.93 -16.83 23.92
CA GLY A 438 -11.00 -16.11 24.76
C GLY A 438 -9.84 -16.91 25.39
N LEU A 439 -8.72 -16.24 25.61
CA LEU A 439 -7.51 -16.79 26.18
C LEU A 439 -7.77 -17.27 27.64
N ALA A 440 -7.32 -18.49 27.96
CA ALA A 440 -7.22 -18.92 29.34
C ALA A 440 -6.34 -17.93 30.14
N PRO A 441 -6.63 -17.70 31.44
CA PRO A 441 -5.86 -16.73 32.25
C PRO A 441 -4.36 -16.94 32.22
N ALA A 442 -3.90 -18.21 32.19
CA ALA A 442 -2.48 -18.58 32.11
C ALA A 442 -1.84 -18.22 30.74
N ALA A 443 -2.61 -18.21 29.65
CA ALA A 443 -2.12 -17.85 28.33
C ALA A 443 -2.12 -16.31 28.10
N ARG A 444 -2.87 -15.55 28.91
CA ARG A 444 -3.00 -14.10 28.76
C ARG A 444 -1.67 -13.36 28.96
N GLU A 445 -0.87 -13.74 29.96
CA GLU A 445 0.44 -13.12 30.22
C GLU A 445 1.39 -13.33 29.04
N GLY A 446 1.46 -14.56 28.49
CA GLY A 446 2.26 -14.86 27.31
C GLY A 446 1.81 -14.06 26.08
N ALA A 447 0.48 -13.91 25.90
CA ALA A 447 -0.09 -13.12 24.82
C ALA A 447 0.26 -11.62 24.95
N VAL A 448 0.12 -11.05 26.15
CA VAL A 448 0.53 -9.66 26.43
C VAL A 448 2.00 -9.45 26.14
N ALA A 449 2.88 -10.36 26.57
CA ALA A 449 4.31 -10.28 26.31
C ALA A 449 4.62 -10.31 24.81
N ALA A 450 3.93 -11.16 24.04
CA ALA A 450 4.09 -11.22 22.59
C ALA A 450 3.61 -9.95 21.89
N PHE A 451 2.47 -9.38 22.31
CA PHE A 451 2.01 -8.08 21.76
C PHE A 451 2.95 -6.94 22.15
N ARG A 452 3.50 -6.92 23.35
CA ARG A 452 4.55 -5.96 23.75
C ARG A 452 5.76 -6.06 22.83
N ALA A 453 6.26 -7.28 22.58
CA ALA A 453 7.37 -7.51 21.65
C ALA A 453 7.04 -7.05 20.22
N LEU A 454 5.81 -7.31 19.74
CA LEU A 454 5.32 -6.85 18.44
C LEU A 454 5.35 -5.31 18.32
N PHE A 455 4.79 -4.61 19.31
CA PHE A 455 4.75 -3.14 19.30
C PHE A 455 6.15 -2.54 19.42
N PHE A 456 7.06 -3.14 20.22
CA PHE A 456 8.46 -2.72 20.29
C PHE A 456 9.21 -2.96 18.97
N ALA A 457 8.97 -4.07 18.27
CA ALA A 457 9.55 -4.33 16.96
C ALA A 457 9.08 -3.30 15.93
N ALA A 458 7.79 -2.97 15.92
CA ALA A 458 7.23 -1.91 15.08
C ALA A 458 7.79 -0.52 15.44
N ALA A 459 7.95 -0.22 16.74
CA ALA A 459 8.56 1.03 17.22
C ALA A 459 10.02 1.15 16.79
N LEU A 460 10.80 0.06 16.87
CA LEU A 460 12.19 0.01 16.42
C LEU A 460 12.29 0.27 14.90
N ALA A 461 11.47 -0.39 14.10
CA ALA A 461 11.42 -0.16 12.65
C ALA A 461 11.08 1.30 12.34
N GLN A 462 10.11 1.88 13.04
CA GLN A 462 9.72 3.27 12.91
C GLN A 462 10.83 4.24 13.36
N PHE A 463 11.56 3.91 14.40
CA PHE A 463 12.70 4.70 14.88
C PHE A 463 13.87 4.67 13.87
N VAL A 464 14.20 3.51 13.32
CA VAL A 464 15.20 3.42 12.23
C VAL A 464 14.74 4.21 11.00
N SER A 465 13.44 4.13 10.65
CA SER A 465 12.84 4.96 9.59
C SER A 465 13.04 6.46 9.86
N LEU A 466 12.83 6.91 11.11
CA LEU A 466 13.08 8.29 11.53
C LEU A 466 14.53 8.72 11.32
N LEU A 467 15.50 7.88 11.72
CA LEU A 467 16.93 8.19 11.56
C LEU A 467 17.30 8.33 10.08
N LEU A 468 16.81 7.42 9.24
CA LEU A 468 17.03 7.50 7.79
C LEU A 468 16.37 8.76 7.21
N LEU A 469 15.13 9.06 7.62
CA LEU A 469 14.41 10.26 7.17
C LEU A 469 15.15 11.53 7.58
N ALA A 470 15.70 11.59 8.80
CA ALA A 470 16.50 12.71 9.27
C ALA A 470 17.77 12.91 8.45
N ALA A 471 18.37 11.83 7.95
CA ALA A 471 19.59 11.86 7.13
C ALA A 471 19.34 12.23 5.66
N ILE A 472 18.08 12.27 5.18
CA ILE A 472 17.77 12.67 3.80
C ILE A 472 17.98 14.17 3.62
N GLU A 473 18.60 14.54 2.52
CA GLU A 473 18.72 15.94 2.09
C GLU A 473 17.35 16.50 1.68
N GLU A 474 16.99 17.68 2.19
CA GLU A 474 15.77 18.38 1.79
C GLU A 474 16.03 19.19 0.53
N ARG A 475 15.54 18.72 -0.61
CA ARG A 475 15.67 19.41 -1.88
C ARG A 475 14.51 20.36 -2.10
N PRO A 476 14.77 21.60 -2.59
CA PRO A 476 13.70 22.54 -2.97
C PRO A 476 12.71 21.86 -3.94
N LEU A 477 11.42 22.06 -3.70
CA LEU A 477 10.39 21.56 -4.62
C LEU A 477 10.49 22.31 -5.95
N ARG A 478 10.53 21.58 -7.07
CA ARG A 478 10.56 22.14 -8.42
C ARG A 478 9.42 23.14 -8.61
N GLY A 479 9.69 24.29 -9.28
CA GLY A 479 8.73 25.39 -9.45
C GLY A 479 8.82 26.46 -8.36
N ARG A 480 9.82 26.42 -7.49
CA ARG A 480 10.17 27.52 -6.58
C ARG A 480 11.27 28.36 -7.22
N THR A 481 11.00 29.66 -7.42
CA THR A 481 12.09 30.63 -7.54
C THR A 481 12.85 30.61 -6.22
N PRO A 482 14.18 30.45 -6.19
CA PRO A 482 14.94 30.61 -4.95
C PRO A 482 14.61 31.98 -4.35
N PRO A 483 14.49 32.13 -3.02
CA PRO A 483 14.45 33.47 -2.44
C PRO A 483 15.69 34.21 -2.91
N PRO A 484 15.58 35.55 -3.20
CA PRO A 484 16.74 36.35 -3.53
C PRO A 484 17.76 36.12 -2.39
N VAL A 485 18.99 35.80 -2.78
CA VAL A 485 20.12 35.74 -1.84
C VAL A 485 20.18 37.18 -1.28
N ALA A 486 19.92 37.31 0.01
CA ALA A 486 20.17 38.58 0.69
C ALA A 486 21.68 38.78 0.69
N ASP A 487 22.13 39.76 -0.11
CA ASP A 487 23.49 40.25 -0.10
C ASP A 487 23.87 40.82 1.29
#